data_a30f977a4a9c30736a1c4445e5e31338
#
_entry.id   a30f977a4a9c30736a1c4445e5e31338
#
_cell.length_a   1.000
_cell.length_b   1.000
_cell.length_c   1.000
_cell.angle_alpha   90.00
_cell.angle_beta   90.00
_cell.angle_gamma   90.00
#
_symmetry.space_group_name_H-M   'P 1'
#
loop_
_entity.id
_entity.type
_entity.pdbx_description
1 polymer ?
#
loop_
_entity_poly.entity_id
_entity_poly.type
_entity_poly.pdbx_seq_one_letter_code
_entity_poly.pdbx_strand_id
1 'polypeptide(L)'
;MTLDRIDNDPQVRARYLALSDAAGHAATPQVRNAATIGGNLLQRPRCWYFRHDHFHGEGADEMGSRGADENQHHAIFDNDKNAMVHASTPATALVAYDASAELAGGANGSRVVKLSDFFLPPEMQRAHDARIETGEVMTRVIVPPLNAGAKAAYRKQTERDSYDWPICDVAVVLTMEGQTVQNASIVMGWVAPTPRRAIESERLLIGNRLTDDFARQAARAAVAGATPLAKNGYKVPVLETVVRRTILAAAAG
;
A
#
# COMPACT_ATOMS: atom_id res chain seq x y z
N MET A 1 -8.10 -9.04 -14.63
CA MET A 1 -7.44 -10.21 -14.00
C MET A 1 -7.88 -10.28 -12.56
N THR A 2 -8.25 -11.46 -12.04
CA THR A 2 -8.61 -11.64 -10.63
C THR A 2 -7.36 -11.71 -9.74
N LEU A 3 -7.54 -11.46 -8.44
CA LEU A 3 -6.44 -11.54 -7.48
C LEU A 3 -5.84 -12.94 -7.39
N ASP A 4 -6.69 -13.97 -7.47
CA ASP A 4 -6.26 -15.36 -7.52
C ASP A 4 -5.37 -15.66 -8.74
N ARG A 5 -5.75 -15.16 -9.91
CA ARG A 5 -4.91 -15.33 -11.11
C ARG A 5 -3.59 -14.58 -11.02
N ILE A 6 -3.54 -13.43 -10.34
CA ILE A 6 -2.29 -12.68 -10.13
C ILE A 6 -1.37 -13.48 -9.20
N ASP A 7 -1.91 -14.02 -8.11
CA ASP A 7 -1.15 -14.84 -7.15
C ASP A 7 -0.57 -16.10 -7.79
N ASN A 8 -1.35 -16.78 -8.62
CA ASN A 8 -0.99 -18.06 -9.20
C ASN A 8 -0.32 -17.98 -10.59
N ASP A 9 -0.16 -16.78 -11.17
CA ASP A 9 0.47 -16.63 -12.48
C ASP A 9 1.99 -16.78 -12.37
N PRO A 10 2.61 -17.77 -13.07
CA PRO A 10 4.05 -18.02 -12.97
C PRO A 10 4.92 -16.84 -13.41
N GLN A 11 4.45 -16.04 -14.37
CA GLN A 11 5.20 -14.87 -14.85
C GLN A 11 5.15 -13.73 -13.84
N VAL A 12 3.99 -13.48 -13.22
CA VAL A 12 3.85 -12.50 -12.14
C VAL A 12 4.69 -12.92 -10.96
N ARG A 13 4.62 -14.18 -10.55
CA ARG A 13 5.38 -14.72 -9.43
C ARG A 13 6.90 -14.63 -9.65
N ALA A 14 7.36 -14.95 -10.85
CA ALA A 14 8.78 -14.89 -11.18
C ALA A 14 9.34 -13.46 -11.30
N ARG A 15 8.53 -12.50 -11.76
CA ARG A 15 8.99 -11.14 -12.05
C ARG A 15 8.56 -10.10 -11.04
N TYR A 16 7.40 -10.29 -10.41
CA TYR A 16 6.73 -9.32 -9.54
C TYR A 16 6.26 -9.99 -8.25
N LEU A 17 7.19 -10.67 -7.55
CA LEU A 17 6.89 -11.47 -6.36
C LEU A 17 6.07 -10.70 -5.32
N ALA A 18 6.44 -9.45 -5.01
CA ALA A 18 5.71 -8.65 -4.05
C ALA A 18 4.25 -8.38 -4.46
N LEU A 19 3.94 -8.32 -5.76
CA LEU A 19 2.56 -8.20 -6.24
C LEU A 19 1.79 -9.52 -6.12
N SER A 20 2.42 -10.65 -6.47
CA SER A 20 1.86 -11.99 -6.29
C SER A 20 1.51 -12.21 -4.81
N ASP A 21 2.46 -11.98 -3.91
CA ASP A 21 2.25 -12.14 -2.46
C ASP A 21 1.16 -11.19 -1.92
N ALA A 22 1.16 -9.92 -2.33
CA ALA A 22 0.14 -8.96 -1.91
C ALA A 22 -1.27 -9.36 -2.37
N ALA A 23 -1.39 -9.91 -3.57
CA ALA A 23 -2.66 -10.43 -4.11
C ALA A 23 -3.10 -11.71 -3.37
N GLY A 24 -2.16 -12.63 -3.12
CA GLY A 24 -2.40 -13.90 -2.43
C GLY A 24 -2.81 -13.73 -0.96
N HIS A 25 -2.33 -12.69 -0.31
CA HIS A 25 -2.69 -12.35 1.07
C HIS A 25 -3.90 -11.42 1.19
N ALA A 26 -4.52 -11.00 0.07
CA ALA A 26 -5.75 -10.23 0.11
C ALA A 26 -6.95 -11.15 0.36
N ALA A 27 -7.87 -10.73 1.23
CA ALA A 27 -9.17 -11.36 1.48
C ALA A 27 -9.10 -12.92 1.65
N THR A 28 -10.23 -13.59 1.42
CA THR A 28 -10.32 -15.07 1.40
C THR A 28 -10.13 -15.60 -0.03
N PRO A 29 -9.83 -16.90 -0.22
CA PRO A 29 -9.73 -17.51 -1.54
C PRO A 29 -10.99 -17.31 -2.39
N GLN A 30 -12.19 -17.42 -1.79
CA GLN A 30 -13.47 -17.20 -2.48
C GLN A 30 -13.58 -15.78 -3.03
N VAL A 31 -13.17 -14.79 -2.23
CA VAL A 31 -13.18 -13.38 -2.66
C VAL A 31 -12.12 -13.17 -3.75
N ARG A 32 -10.91 -13.70 -3.62
CA ARG A 32 -9.84 -13.54 -4.63
C ARG A 32 -10.20 -14.11 -5.99
N ASN A 33 -10.95 -15.22 -6.02
CA ASN A 33 -11.42 -15.83 -7.27
C ASN A 33 -12.34 -14.90 -8.07
N ALA A 34 -13.10 -14.04 -7.42
CA ALA A 34 -14.05 -13.11 -8.06
C ALA A 34 -13.50 -11.67 -8.16
N ALA A 35 -12.76 -11.22 -7.16
CA ALA A 35 -12.27 -9.84 -7.07
C ALA A 35 -11.20 -9.55 -8.13
N THR A 36 -11.45 -8.54 -8.96
CA THR A 36 -10.46 -8.06 -9.94
C THR A 36 -9.48 -7.08 -9.30
N ILE A 37 -8.30 -6.94 -9.92
CA ILE A 37 -7.30 -5.95 -9.48
C ILE A 37 -7.86 -4.52 -9.53
N GLY A 38 -8.60 -4.17 -10.58
CA GLY A 38 -9.22 -2.84 -10.69
C GLY A 38 -10.24 -2.57 -9.58
N GLY A 39 -11.13 -3.54 -9.32
CA GLY A 39 -12.09 -3.43 -8.21
C GLY A 39 -11.42 -3.39 -6.83
N ASN A 40 -10.28 -4.08 -6.67
CA ASN A 40 -9.52 -4.02 -5.42
C ASN A 40 -8.83 -2.66 -5.21
N LEU A 41 -8.25 -2.07 -6.26
CA LEU A 41 -7.63 -0.73 -6.20
C LEU A 41 -8.65 0.38 -5.94
N LEU A 42 -9.87 0.23 -6.43
CA LEU A 42 -10.97 1.20 -6.29
C LEU A 42 -11.84 0.95 -5.05
N GLN A 43 -11.49 0.00 -4.20
CA GLN A 43 -12.25 -0.24 -2.98
C GLN A 43 -12.13 0.93 -2.01
N ARG A 44 -13.26 1.29 -1.40
CA ARG A 44 -13.31 2.34 -0.38
C ARG A 44 -12.82 1.83 0.99
N PRO A 45 -12.47 2.73 1.91
CA PRO A 45 -11.98 2.38 3.24
C PRO A 45 -12.85 1.38 3.99
N ARG A 46 -12.23 0.61 4.89
CA ARG A 46 -12.90 -0.40 5.75
C ARG A 46 -13.19 0.14 7.15
N CYS A 47 -13.10 1.44 7.34
CA CYS A 47 -13.39 2.11 8.60
C CYS A 47 -14.83 1.84 9.03
N TRP A 48 -15.03 1.46 10.28
CA TRP A 48 -16.36 1.19 10.83
C TRP A 48 -17.25 2.42 10.79
N TYR A 49 -16.73 3.58 11.13
CA TYR A 49 -17.46 4.85 11.09
C TYR A 49 -17.91 5.17 9.66
N PHE A 50 -17.02 5.02 8.70
CA PHE A 50 -17.34 5.25 7.28
C PHE A 50 -18.40 4.27 6.74
N ARG A 51 -18.49 3.06 7.29
CA ARG A 51 -19.36 1.97 6.81
C ARG A 51 -20.69 1.85 7.55
N HIS A 52 -20.88 2.58 8.64
CA HIS A 52 -22.05 2.43 9.50
C HIS A 52 -23.06 3.55 9.26
N ASP A 53 -24.33 3.20 8.96
CA ASP A 53 -25.38 4.17 8.62
C ASP A 53 -25.64 5.22 9.70
N HIS A 54 -25.47 4.88 10.99
CA HIS A 54 -25.58 5.84 12.09
C HIS A 54 -24.52 6.95 12.06
N PHE A 55 -23.42 6.74 11.34
CA PHE A 55 -22.31 7.67 11.23
C PHE A 55 -22.31 8.43 9.90
N HIS A 56 -23.29 8.18 9.01
CA HIS A 56 -23.49 8.94 7.78
C HIS A 56 -24.36 10.20 7.95
N GLY A 57 -24.57 10.68 9.20
CA GLY A 57 -25.20 11.96 9.48
C GLY A 57 -24.32 13.16 9.09
N GLU A 58 -24.77 14.36 9.41
CA GLU A 58 -23.99 15.59 9.24
C GLU A 58 -22.62 15.42 9.90
N GLY A 59 -21.53 15.50 9.13
CA GLY A 59 -20.16 15.25 9.60
C GLY A 59 -19.62 13.83 9.32
N ALA A 60 -20.31 12.99 8.55
CA ALA A 60 -19.81 11.66 8.15
C ALA A 60 -18.43 11.71 7.47
N ASP A 61 -18.12 12.79 6.76
CA ASP A 61 -16.82 13.04 6.17
C ASP A 61 -15.72 13.30 7.24
N GLU A 62 -16.12 13.68 8.45
CA GLU A 62 -15.21 13.91 9.58
C GLU A 62 -15.05 12.67 10.47
N MET A 63 -15.84 11.65 10.28
CA MET A 63 -15.96 10.53 11.22
C MET A 63 -14.99 9.38 11.01
N GLY A 64 -14.28 9.31 9.90
CA GLY A 64 -13.01 8.61 9.85
C GLY A 64 -11.93 9.43 10.52
N SER A 65 -12.34 10.43 11.28
CA SER A 65 -11.52 11.49 11.83
C SER A 65 -10.75 11.05 13.07
N ARG A 66 -9.78 11.87 13.42
CA ARG A 66 -8.92 11.75 14.60
C ARG A 66 -9.69 11.64 15.93
N GLY A 67 -10.92 12.17 15.99
CA GLY A 67 -11.75 12.19 17.18
C GLY A 67 -12.59 10.94 17.45
N ALA A 68 -12.52 9.94 16.55
CA ALA A 68 -13.22 8.68 16.76
C ALA A 68 -12.66 7.92 17.96
N ASP A 69 -13.55 7.43 18.83
CA ASP A 69 -13.15 6.70 20.04
C ASP A 69 -12.45 5.37 19.72
N GLU A 70 -12.88 4.69 18.64
CA GLU A 70 -12.34 3.42 18.20
C GLU A 70 -11.34 3.62 17.03
N ASN A 71 -10.15 4.17 17.32
CA ASN A 71 -9.15 4.53 16.32
C ASN A 71 -7.93 3.62 16.24
N GLN A 72 -7.98 2.42 16.85
CA GLN A 72 -6.86 1.47 16.88
C GLN A 72 -6.40 1.02 15.48
N HIS A 73 -7.29 0.97 14.49
CA HIS A 73 -6.98 0.56 13.12
C HIS A 73 -6.74 1.72 12.16
N HIS A 74 -6.87 2.97 12.64
CA HIS A 74 -6.72 4.16 11.81
C HIS A 74 -5.28 4.42 11.36
N ALA A 75 -5.13 5.40 10.47
CA ALA A 75 -3.86 5.88 9.94
C ALA A 75 -2.98 6.51 11.05
N ILE A 76 -1.67 6.33 10.90
CA ILE A 76 -0.64 6.96 11.75
C ILE A 76 0.20 7.98 10.97
N PHE A 77 -0.12 8.19 9.68
CA PHE A 77 0.46 9.23 8.83
C PHE A 77 -0.64 9.93 8.04
N ASP A 78 -0.38 11.16 7.64
CA ASP A 78 -1.25 11.95 6.75
C ASP A 78 -2.72 11.96 7.21
N ASN A 79 -2.91 11.96 8.53
CA ASN A 79 -4.18 11.73 9.21
C ASN A 79 -4.81 12.99 9.83
N ASP A 80 -4.43 14.17 9.35
CA ASP A 80 -4.89 15.44 9.93
C ASP A 80 -6.38 15.70 9.68
N LYS A 81 -6.87 15.38 8.49
CA LYS A 81 -8.28 15.59 8.10
C LYS A 81 -9.08 14.30 8.12
N ASN A 82 -8.47 13.21 7.69
CA ASN A 82 -9.10 11.90 7.61
C ASN A 82 -8.09 10.83 8.03
N ALA A 83 -8.43 10.08 9.03
CA ALA A 83 -7.55 9.02 9.57
C ALA A 83 -7.88 7.62 9.03
N MET A 84 -8.76 7.49 8.03
CA MET A 84 -9.02 6.21 7.38
C MET A 84 -7.78 5.72 6.63
N VAL A 85 -7.59 4.40 6.61
CA VAL A 85 -6.48 3.79 5.87
C VAL A 85 -6.92 3.33 4.49
N HIS A 86 -6.01 3.39 3.51
CA HIS A 86 -6.22 2.79 2.19
C HIS A 86 -6.28 1.27 2.32
N ALA A 87 -7.31 0.64 1.74
CA ALA A 87 -7.65 -0.75 2.03
C ALA A 87 -7.02 -1.79 1.09
N SER A 88 -6.34 -1.37 0.02
CA SER A 88 -5.79 -2.29 -0.99
C SER A 88 -4.35 -2.70 -0.68
N THR A 89 -4.13 -3.96 -0.34
CA THR A 89 -2.78 -4.54 -0.21
C THR A 89 -2.03 -4.63 -1.55
N PRO A 90 -2.66 -5.01 -2.70
CA PRO A 90 -2.00 -4.90 -4.00
C PRO A 90 -1.56 -3.48 -4.39
N ALA A 91 -2.25 -2.43 -3.92
CA ALA A 91 -1.84 -1.05 -4.18
C ALA A 91 -0.46 -0.75 -3.60
N THR A 92 -0.16 -1.24 -2.39
CA THR A 92 1.15 -1.11 -1.76
C THR A 92 2.27 -1.67 -2.66
N ALA A 93 2.09 -2.88 -3.18
CA ALA A 93 3.06 -3.51 -4.07
C ALA A 93 3.15 -2.81 -5.43
N LEU A 94 2.01 -2.44 -6.03
CA LEU A 94 1.97 -1.78 -7.33
C LEU A 94 2.63 -0.39 -7.31
N VAL A 95 2.43 0.38 -6.24
CA VAL A 95 3.13 1.67 -6.06
C VAL A 95 4.63 1.44 -5.88
N ALA A 96 5.05 0.38 -5.18
CA ALA A 96 6.48 0.04 -5.06
C ALA A 96 7.12 -0.32 -6.41
N TYR A 97 6.37 -0.91 -7.33
CA TYR A 97 6.78 -1.21 -8.70
C TYR A 97 6.62 -0.03 -9.69
N ASP A 98 6.25 1.17 -9.23
CA ASP A 98 5.98 2.34 -10.07
C ASP A 98 4.92 2.08 -11.16
N ALA A 99 3.91 1.27 -10.84
CA ALA A 99 2.86 0.90 -11.76
C ALA A 99 1.91 2.06 -12.09
N SER A 100 1.20 1.92 -13.21
CA SER A 100 0.22 2.89 -13.69
C SER A 100 -1.14 2.22 -13.93
N ALA A 101 -2.20 3.00 -13.88
CA ALA A 101 -3.54 2.61 -14.30
C ALA A 101 -3.89 3.22 -15.65
N GLU A 102 -4.45 2.44 -16.57
CA GLU A 102 -5.10 2.93 -17.78
C GLU A 102 -6.60 3.07 -17.48
N LEU A 103 -7.11 4.26 -17.68
CA LEU A 103 -8.52 4.61 -17.55
C LEU A 103 -9.08 4.88 -18.94
N ALA A 104 -10.28 4.40 -19.22
CA ALA A 104 -10.96 4.63 -20.48
C ALA A 104 -12.41 5.08 -20.24
N GLY A 105 -12.91 5.92 -21.12
CA GLY A 105 -14.26 6.51 -21.04
C GLY A 105 -14.21 7.94 -20.52
N GLY A 106 -15.38 8.43 -20.04
CA GLY A 106 -15.50 9.82 -19.61
C GLY A 106 -15.32 10.82 -20.76
N ALA A 107 -15.20 12.09 -20.42
CA ALA A 107 -15.04 13.18 -21.39
C ALA A 107 -13.66 13.22 -22.07
N ASN A 108 -12.64 12.64 -21.43
CA ASN A 108 -11.25 12.74 -21.85
C ASN A 108 -10.72 11.54 -22.65
N GLY A 109 -11.57 10.55 -22.94
CA GLY A 109 -11.17 9.34 -23.67
C GLY A 109 -10.32 8.40 -22.82
N SER A 110 -9.16 7.96 -23.34
CA SER A 110 -8.25 7.06 -22.60
C SER A 110 -7.04 7.82 -22.08
N ARG A 111 -6.65 7.57 -20.81
CA ARG A 111 -5.49 8.17 -20.17
C ARG A 111 -4.78 7.19 -19.25
N VAL A 112 -3.49 7.44 -19.01
CA VAL A 112 -2.66 6.65 -18.10
C VAL A 112 -2.24 7.52 -16.93
N VAL A 113 -2.41 7.01 -15.70
CA VAL A 113 -2.09 7.71 -14.46
C VAL A 113 -1.17 6.81 -13.62
N LYS A 114 -0.08 7.37 -13.08
CA LYS A 114 0.76 6.67 -12.11
C LYS A 114 -0.07 6.33 -10.87
N LEU A 115 0.10 5.12 -10.32
CA LEU A 115 -0.62 4.73 -9.11
C LEU A 115 -0.20 5.54 -7.88
N SER A 116 1.02 6.07 -7.86
CA SER A 116 1.45 7.04 -6.84
C SER A 116 0.61 8.31 -6.81
N ASP A 117 0.06 8.72 -7.97
CA ASP A 117 -0.74 9.93 -8.11
C ASP A 117 -2.24 9.63 -8.22
N PHE A 118 -2.58 8.36 -8.36
CA PHE A 118 -3.96 7.90 -8.56
C PHE A 118 -4.80 7.98 -7.28
N PHE A 119 -4.22 7.62 -6.15
CA PHE A 119 -4.90 7.69 -4.86
C PHE A 119 -4.86 9.11 -4.33
N LEU A 120 -6.02 9.63 -3.94
CA LEU A 120 -6.14 11.02 -3.50
C LEU A 120 -5.87 11.15 -2.00
N PRO A 121 -5.01 12.09 -1.59
CA PRO A 121 -4.87 12.43 -0.18
C PRO A 121 -6.17 13.07 0.36
N PRO A 122 -6.39 13.06 1.69
CA PRO A 122 -7.64 13.47 2.32
C PRO A 122 -8.15 14.86 1.91
N GLU A 123 -7.24 15.81 1.68
CA GLU A 123 -7.59 17.20 1.30
C GLU A 123 -8.22 17.25 -0.12
N MET A 124 -7.99 16.25 -0.94
CA MET A 124 -8.49 16.17 -2.31
C MET A 124 -9.64 15.17 -2.46
N GLN A 125 -9.92 14.37 -1.42
CA GLN A 125 -11.03 13.43 -1.43
C GLN A 125 -12.36 14.18 -1.39
N ARG A 126 -13.24 13.83 -2.32
CA ARG A 126 -14.61 14.34 -2.40
C ARG A 126 -15.56 13.15 -2.52
N ALA A 127 -16.08 12.89 -3.73
CA ALA A 127 -16.91 11.72 -3.99
C ALA A 127 -16.11 10.40 -4.08
N HIS A 128 -14.81 10.50 -4.39
CA HIS A 128 -13.92 9.34 -4.62
C HIS A 128 -12.58 9.50 -3.91
N ASP A 129 -11.99 8.36 -3.53
CA ASP A 129 -10.66 8.30 -2.92
C ASP A 129 -9.54 8.12 -3.99
N ALA A 130 -9.89 8.22 -5.27
CA ALA A 130 -9.01 8.02 -6.42
C ALA A 130 -9.34 9.00 -7.55
N ARG A 131 -8.35 9.28 -8.42
CA ARG A 131 -8.48 10.11 -9.62
C ARG A 131 -9.19 9.37 -10.75
N ILE A 132 -10.44 9.00 -10.52
CA ILE A 132 -11.34 8.43 -11.51
C ILE A 132 -12.54 9.37 -11.67
N GLU A 133 -12.90 9.67 -12.90
CA GLU A 133 -14.01 10.56 -13.21
C GLU A 133 -15.28 9.76 -13.53
N THR A 134 -16.42 10.43 -13.47
CA THR A 134 -17.70 9.80 -13.84
C THR A 134 -17.65 9.30 -15.29
N GLY A 135 -17.98 8.02 -15.49
CA GLY A 135 -17.95 7.37 -16.80
C GLY A 135 -16.60 6.78 -17.19
N GLU A 136 -15.54 6.92 -16.38
CA GLU A 136 -14.28 6.22 -16.59
C GLU A 136 -14.31 4.82 -15.98
N VAL A 137 -13.61 3.91 -16.64
CA VAL A 137 -13.39 2.53 -16.20
C VAL A 137 -11.88 2.24 -16.21
N MET A 138 -11.36 1.64 -15.15
CA MET A 138 -9.98 1.13 -15.13
C MET A 138 -9.91 -0.14 -16.01
N THR A 139 -9.22 -0.04 -17.13
CA THR A 139 -9.11 -1.11 -18.13
C THR A 139 -7.88 -1.98 -17.92
N ARG A 140 -6.75 -1.38 -17.47
CA ARG A 140 -5.48 -2.07 -17.25
C ARG A 140 -4.72 -1.50 -16.06
N VAL A 141 -3.90 -2.36 -15.48
CA VAL A 141 -2.77 -1.98 -14.62
C VAL A 141 -1.49 -2.34 -15.37
N ILE A 142 -0.63 -1.36 -15.54
CA ILE A 142 0.62 -1.46 -16.29
C ILE A 142 1.77 -1.46 -15.27
N VAL A 143 2.49 -2.57 -15.18
CA VAL A 143 3.66 -2.70 -14.31
C VAL A 143 4.90 -2.62 -15.22
N PRO A 144 5.81 -1.65 -14.99
CA PRO A 144 6.99 -1.49 -15.84
C PRO A 144 7.93 -2.71 -15.69
N PRO A 145 8.74 -3.00 -16.72
CA PRO A 145 9.78 -4.02 -16.60
C PRO A 145 10.78 -3.62 -15.50
N LEU A 146 11.24 -4.62 -14.75
CA LEU A 146 12.22 -4.41 -13.71
C LEU A 146 13.65 -4.35 -14.28
N ASN A 147 14.49 -3.55 -13.65
CA ASN A 147 15.92 -3.50 -13.95
C ASN A 147 16.60 -4.84 -13.60
N ALA A 148 17.72 -5.11 -14.27
CA ALA A 148 18.56 -6.25 -13.90
C ALA A 148 18.99 -6.13 -12.42
N GLY A 149 18.98 -7.27 -11.72
CA GLY A 149 19.28 -7.31 -10.27
C GLY A 149 18.16 -6.79 -9.36
N ALA A 150 16.97 -6.51 -9.90
CA ALA A 150 15.83 -6.15 -9.09
C ALA A 150 15.34 -7.35 -8.27
N LYS A 151 15.13 -7.10 -6.98
CA LYS A 151 14.63 -8.05 -5.98
C LYS A 151 13.47 -7.41 -5.23
N ALA A 152 12.49 -8.19 -4.82
CA ALA A 152 11.33 -7.65 -4.15
C ALA A 152 10.82 -8.56 -3.05
N ALA A 153 10.19 -7.96 -2.04
CA ALA A 153 9.45 -8.69 -1.02
C ALA A 153 8.21 -7.92 -0.60
N TYR A 154 7.23 -8.65 -0.11
CA TYR A 154 6.03 -8.12 0.53
C TYR A 154 5.81 -8.79 1.87
N ARG A 155 5.41 -8.02 2.87
CA ARG A 155 4.99 -8.54 4.17
C ARG A 155 3.74 -7.84 4.64
N LYS A 156 2.82 -8.63 5.13
CA LYS A 156 1.58 -8.20 5.76
C LYS A 156 1.61 -8.64 7.22
N GLN A 157 1.42 -7.72 8.14
CA GLN A 157 1.23 -8.01 9.57
C GLN A 157 -0.23 -7.88 9.93
N THR A 158 -0.78 -8.89 10.56
CA THR A 158 -2.18 -9.02 10.97
C THR A 158 -2.27 -9.41 12.44
N GLU A 159 -3.45 -9.35 13.04
CA GLU A 159 -3.71 -9.89 14.37
C GLU A 159 -3.87 -11.40 14.34
N ARG A 160 -4.42 -11.95 13.27
CA ARG A 160 -4.60 -13.38 13.02
C ARG A 160 -3.86 -13.81 11.76
N ASP A 161 -3.38 -15.03 11.71
CA ASP A 161 -2.57 -15.54 10.61
C ASP A 161 -3.31 -15.64 9.27
N SER A 162 -4.63 -15.79 9.29
CA SER A 162 -5.41 -16.00 8.06
C SER A 162 -6.57 -15.05 7.90
N TYR A 163 -6.74 -14.59 6.66
CA TYR A 163 -7.89 -13.84 6.17
C TYR A 163 -8.25 -12.55 6.93
N ASP A 164 -7.27 -11.99 7.61
CA ASP A 164 -7.44 -10.78 8.38
C ASP A 164 -6.98 -9.53 7.62
N TRP A 165 -7.46 -8.38 8.07
CA TRP A 165 -6.98 -7.10 7.57
C TRP A 165 -5.63 -6.75 8.18
N PRO A 166 -4.75 -6.06 7.43
CA PRO A 166 -3.47 -5.68 7.97
C PRO A 166 -3.56 -4.68 9.12
N ILE A 167 -2.71 -4.87 10.13
CA ILE A 167 -2.26 -3.77 10.99
C ILE A 167 -1.44 -2.80 10.15
N CYS A 168 -0.52 -3.35 9.36
CA CYS A 168 0.26 -2.68 8.32
C CYS A 168 0.73 -3.70 7.29
N ASP A 169 1.08 -3.24 6.10
CA ASP A 169 1.81 -4.02 5.12
C ASP A 169 2.94 -3.19 4.50
N VAL A 170 3.92 -3.87 3.95
CA VAL A 170 5.10 -3.23 3.35
C VAL A 170 5.50 -3.99 2.11
N ALA A 171 5.70 -3.26 1.02
CA ALA A 171 6.33 -3.75 -0.20
C ALA A 171 7.68 -3.05 -0.38
N VAL A 172 8.70 -3.83 -0.70
CA VAL A 172 10.05 -3.34 -0.98
C VAL A 172 10.51 -3.87 -2.33
N VAL A 173 11.02 -2.98 -3.16
CA VAL A 173 11.71 -3.31 -4.42
C VAL A 173 13.11 -2.69 -4.35
N LEU A 174 14.13 -3.52 -4.47
CA LEU A 174 15.53 -3.11 -4.46
C LEU A 174 16.18 -3.45 -5.81
N THR A 175 17.06 -2.58 -6.30
CA THR A 175 18.02 -2.95 -7.34
C THR A 175 19.38 -3.10 -6.65
N MET A 176 19.97 -4.29 -6.75
CA MET A 176 21.20 -4.62 -6.04
C MET A 176 22.36 -4.82 -7.02
N GLU A 177 23.54 -4.31 -6.62
CA GLU A 177 24.81 -4.66 -7.24
C GLU A 177 25.70 -5.28 -6.16
N GLY A 178 25.84 -6.61 -6.21
CA GLY A 178 26.42 -7.35 -5.10
C GLY A 178 25.62 -7.15 -3.81
N GLN A 179 26.23 -6.51 -2.82
CA GLN A 179 25.58 -6.17 -1.54
C GLN A 179 25.19 -4.70 -1.41
N THR A 180 25.43 -3.90 -2.46
CA THR A 180 25.14 -2.46 -2.48
C THR A 180 23.76 -2.21 -3.10
N VAL A 181 22.96 -1.39 -2.46
CA VAL A 181 21.67 -0.96 -2.96
C VAL A 181 21.87 0.17 -3.98
N GLN A 182 21.51 -0.08 -5.24
CA GLN A 182 21.57 0.93 -6.29
C GLN A 182 20.28 1.75 -6.38
N ASN A 183 19.16 1.11 -6.12
CA ASN A 183 17.86 1.77 -6.06
C ASN A 183 16.95 1.07 -5.03
N ALA A 184 16.08 1.84 -4.41
CA ALA A 184 15.11 1.34 -3.43
C ALA A 184 13.75 1.99 -3.64
N SER A 185 12.70 1.20 -3.54
CA SER A 185 11.32 1.66 -3.40
C SER A 185 10.68 0.92 -2.23
N ILE A 186 10.26 1.66 -1.22
CA ILE A 186 9.67 1.15 0.02
C ILE A 186 8.32 1.80 0.20
N VAL A 187 7.26 1.01 0.13
CA VAL A 187 5.89 1.48 0.27
C VAL A 187 5.20 0.80 1.45
N MET A 188 4.58 1.62 2.27
CA MET A 188 3.84 1.22 3.47
C MET A 188 2.34 1.35 3.21
N GLY A 189 1.58 0.30 3.49
CA GLY A 189 0.13 0.27 3.37
C GLY A 189 -0.56 0.09 4.73
N TRP A 190 -1.84 0.41 4.80
CA TRP A 190 -2.69 0.36 5.99
C TRP A 190 -2.25 1.27 7.14
N VAL A 191 -1.42 2.26 6.84
CA VAL A 191 -0.87 3.20 7.82
C VAL A 191 -1.14 4.66 7.46
N ALA A 192 -1.67 4.92 6.26
CA ALA A 192 -2.03 6.23 5.74
C ALA A 192 -3.29 6.13 4.86
N PRO A 193 -3.96 7.25 4.54
CA PRO A 193 -5.09 7.30 3.62
C PRO A 193 -4.75 6.89 2.18
N THR A 194 -3.48 6.90 1.82
CA THR A 194 -2.94 6.41 0.54
C THR A 194 -1.75 5.48 0.78
N PRO A 195 -1.36 4.60 -0.17
CA PRO A 195 -0.09 3.89 -0.08
C PRO A 195 1.06 4.90 0.05
N ARG A 196 1.86 4.79 1.12
CA ARG A 196 2.86 5.79 1.48
C ARG A 196 4.28 5.34 1.18
N ARG A 197 5.02 6.09 0.38
CA ARG A 197 6.45 5.86 0.16
C ARG A 197 7.29 6.36 1.34
N ALA A 198 8.27 5.55 1.74
CA ALA A 198 9.23 5.87 2.81
C ALA A 198 10.50 6.49 2.21
N ILE A 199 10.40 7.68 1.63
CA ILE A 199 11.46 8.34 0.85
C ILE A 199 12.76 8.49 1.65
N GLU A 200 12.69 8.87 2.93
CA GLU A 200 13.91 9.03 3.76
C GLU A 200 14.58 7.68 4.02
N SER A 201 13.79 6.62 4.17
CA SER A 201 14.30 5.25 4.28
C SER A 201 15.01 4.79 3.01
N GLU A 202 14.43 5.10 1.84
CA GLU A 202 15.03 4.80 0.53
C GLU A 202 16.38 5.51 0.35
N ARG A 203 16.45 6.81 0.67
CA ARG A 203 17.67 7.62 0.60
C ARG A 203 18.80 7.05 1.45
N LEU A 204 18.50 6.55 2.65
CA LEU A 204 19.50 5.94 3.52
C LEU A 204 20.07 4.64 2.95
N LEU A 205 19.31 3.88 2.20
CA LEU A 205 19.76 2.62 1.62
C LEU A 205 20.59 2.81 0.35
N ILE A 206 20.22 3.76 -0.50
CA ILE A 206 20.83 3.95 -1.82
C ILE A 206 22.30 4.31 -1.69
N GLY A 207 23.17 3.61 -2.44
CA GLY A 207 24.62 3.78 -2.44
C GLY A 207 25.35 3.05 -1.31
N ASN A 208 24.62 2.44 -0.39
CA ASN A 208 25.21 1.78 0.79
C ASN A 208 25.11 0.25 0.68
N ARG A 209 26.10 -0.41 1.32
CA ARG A 209 26.04 -1.85 1.53
C ARG A 209 24.92 -2.18 2.51
N LEU A 210 24.02 -3.06 2.13
CA LEU A 210 22.92 -3.47 2.98
C LEU A 210 23.43 -4.39 4.11
N THR A 211 23.29 -3.93 5.32
CA THR A 211 23.52 -4.68 6.56
C THR A 211 22.26 -4.64 7.41
N ASP A 212 22.20 -5.47 8.44
CA ASP A 212 21.09 -5.42 9.40
C ASP A 212 20.97 -4.06 10.09
N ASP A 213 22.10 -3.43 10.40
CA ASP A 213 22.13 -2.10 11.01
C ASP A 213 21.59 -1.00 10.07
N PHE A 214 21.96 -1.04 8.79
CA PHE A 214 21.38 -0.11 7.79
C PHE A 214 19.89 -0.34 7.59
N ALA A 215 19.44 -1.59 7.53
CA ALA A 215 18.01 -1.91 7.45
C ALA A 215 17.25 -1.41 8.69
N ARG A 216 17.86 -1.47 9.87
CA ARG A 216 17.29 -0.93 11.12
C ARG A 216 17.20 0.60 11.10
N GLN A 217 18.26 1.28 10.65
CA GLN A 217 18.24 2.74 10.49
C GLN A 217 17.20 3.20 9.47
N ALA A 218 17.11 2.52 8.31
CA ALA A 218 16.11 2.78 7.30
C ALA A 218 14.67 2.57 7.85
N ALA A 219 14.45 1.52 8.63
CA ALA A 219 13.14 1.27 9.25
C ALA A 219 12.75 2.36 10.26
N ARG A 220 13.68 2.86 11.06
CA ARG A 220 13.45 4.01 11.95
C ARG A 220 13.11 5.27 11.17
N ALA A 221 13.81 5.54 10.09
CA ALA A 221 13.52 6.68 9.23
C ALA A 221 12.12 6.57 8.58
N ALA A 222 11.69 5.36 8.23
CA ALA A 222 10.35 5.13 7.67
C ALA A 222 9.22 5.54 8.62
N VAL A 223 9.43 5.42 9.93
CA VAL A 223 8.40 5.72 10.95
C VAL A 223 8.58 7.08 11.64
N ALA A 224 9.64 7.82 11.33
CA ALA A 224 10.01 9.05 12.05
C ALA A 224 8.93 10.17 11.99
N GLY A 225 8.11 10.20 10.95
CA GLY A 225 7.02 11.18 10.80
C GLY A 225 5.65 10.69 11.25
N ALA A 226 5.58 9.60 12.02
CA ALA A 226 4.29 9.07 12.47
C ALA A 226 3.60 9.99 13.49
N THR A 227 2.29 10.18 13.32
CA THR A 227 1.42 10.97 14.20
C THR A 227 0.28 10.08 14.72
N PRO A 228 0.56 9.12 15.61
CA PRO A 228 -0.44 8.18 16.08
C PRO A 228 -1.55 8.88 16.86
N LEU A 229 -2.75 8.30 16.81
CA LEU A 229 -3.91 8.67 17.59
C LEU A 229 -3.89 7.98 18.96
N ALA A 230 -4.91 8.25 19.78
CA ALA A 230 -4.96 7.78 21.17
C ALA A 230 -4.80 6.25 21.35
N LYS A 231 -5.31 5.44 20.40
CA LYS A 231 -5.32 3.97 20.53
C LYS A 231 -4.44 3.24 19.51
N ASN A 232 -3.75 3.92 18.58
CA ASN A 232 -3.01 3.26 17.50
C ASN A 232 -1.48 3.44 17.52
N GLY A 233 -0.94 3.94 18.63
CA GLY A 233 0.51 4.09 18.81
C GLY A 233 1.31 2.78 18.68
N TYR A 234 0.69 1.64 18.98
CA TYR A 234 1.29 0.30 18.81
C TYR A 234 1.68 -0.02 17.37
N LYS A 235 1.02 0.60 16.37
CA LYS A 235 1.34 0.39 14.94
C LYS A 235 2.76 0.86 14.60
N VAL A 236 3.30 1.85 15.29
CA VAL A 236 4.62 2.42 14.98
C VAL A 236 5.74 1.37 15.14
N PRO A 237 5.95 0.74 16.32
CA PRO A 237 7.00 -0.29 16.46
C PRO A 237 6.72 -1.54 15.64
N VAL A 238 5.45 -1.88 15.39
CA VAL A 238 5.08 -2.99 14.49
C VAL A 238 5.54 -2.67 13.07
N LEU A 239 5.20 -1.49 12.56
CA LEU A 239 5.59 -1.05 11.22
C LEU A 239 7.11 -0.99 11.05
N GLU A 240 7.85 -0.40 12.02
CA GLU A 240 9.33 -0.39 12.01
C GLU A 240 9.88 -1.80 11.83
N THR A 241 9.36 -2.75 12.60
CA THR A 241 9.78 -4.15 12.50
C THR A 241 9.48 -4.76 11.15
N VAL A 242 8.28 -4.51 10.59
CA VAL A 242 7.88 -5.05 9.29
C VAL A 242 8.71 -4.44 8.17
N VAL A 243 8.97 -3.13 8.19
CA VAL A 243 9.85 -2.46 7.20
C VAL A 243 11.24 -3.10 7.20
N ARG A 244 11.90 -3.21 8.37
CA ARG A 244 13.23 -3.84 8.47
C ARG A 244 13.21 -5.26 7.91
N ARG A 245 12.27 -6.09 8.33
CA ARG A 245 12.17 -7.50 7.88
C ARG A 245 11.91 -7.60 6.38
N THR A 246 11.13 -6.69 5.80
CA THR A 246 10.83 -6.69 4.36
C THR A 246 12.04 -6.25 3.55
N ILE A 247 12.81 -5.25 4.00
CA ILE A 247 14.07 -4.83 3.37
C ILE A 247 15.05 -6.02 3.31
N LEU A 248 15.25 -6.71 4.43
CA LEU A 248 16.17 -7.86 4.50
C LEU A 248 15.67 -9.03 3.64
N ALA A 249 14.37 -9.29 3.62
CA ALA A 249 13.78 -10.33 2.79
C ALA A 249 13.94 -10.03 1.29
N ALA A 250 13.72 -8.78 0.88
CA ALA A 250 13.93 -8.36 -0.51
C ALA A 250 15.39 -8.57 -0.94
N ALA A 251 16.36 -8.27 -0.10
CA ALA A 251 17.78 -8.47 -0.42
C ALA A 251 18.18 -9.95 -0.54
N ALA A 252 17.53 -10.83 0.21
CA ALA A 252 17.83 -12.27 0.22
C ALA A 252 17.27 -13.02 -1.00
N GLY A 253 16.12 -12.58 -1.57
CA GLY A 253 15.48 -13.15 -2.75
C GLY A 253 16.08 -12.68 -4.01
#